data_0a9bee3cffad8511861514fc06f21bff
#
_entry.id   0a9bee3cffad8511861514fc06f21bff
#
_cell.length_a   1.000
_cell.length_b   1.000
_cell.length_c   1.000
_cell.angle_alpha   90.00
_cell.angle_beta   90.00
_cell.angle_gamma   90.00
#
_symmetry.space_group_name_H-M   'P 1'
#
loop_
_entity.id
_entity.type
_entity.pdbx_description
1 polymer ?
#
loop_
_entity_poly.entity_id
_entity_poly.type
_entity_poly.pdbx_seq_one_letter_code
_entity_poly.pdbx_strand_id
1 'polypeptide(L)'
;MATTNDIKNGAVLNLDGQLWSVIEFQHVKPGKGGAFVRTKLRNARSQKTVDKTFNAGTKVEFATVDRRDYQFLYNDGTDFVFMDNDTYEQLPIPAATVGDSAKYLLENGTATISMHEGEALQVELPASVVLEITYTEPGLQGDRSSAGTKAATVETGAEVQVPLFVEQGTRIKVDTRDGSYLGRVTD
;
A
#
# COMPACT_ATOMS: atom_id res chain seq x y z
N MET A 1 -29.12 2.86 -2.60
CA MET A 1 -28.54 1.94 -1.60
C MET A 1 -27.35 1.27 -2.27
N ALA A 2 -26.21 1.26 -1.60
CA ALA A 2 -24.99 0.66 -2.14
C ALA A 2 -25.07 -0.88 -2.09
N THR A 3 -24.45 -1.50 -3.09
CA THR A 3 -24.42 -2.97 -3.23
C THR A 3 -22.98 -3.44 -3.43
N THR A 4 -22.77 -4.74 -3.40
CA THR A 4 -21.47 -5.34 -3.68
C THR A 4 -20.92 -5.02 -5.08
N ASN A 5 -21.76 -4.54 -6.00
CA ASN A 5 -21.32 -4.09 -7.32
C ASN A 5 -20.56 -2.75 -7.28
N ASP A 6 -20.72 -2.00 -6.19
CA ASP A 6 -20.07 -0.71 -5.97
C ASP A 6 -18.72 -0.83 -5.24
N ILE A 7 -18.32 -2.06 -4.88
CA ILE A 7 -17.06 -2.33 -4.18
C ILE A 7 -15.87 -1.99 -5.09
N LYS A 8 -14.92 -1.23 -4.54
CA LYS A 8 -13.65 -0.84 -5.17
C LYS A 8 -12.51 -0.99 -4.16
N ASN A 9 -11.29 -1.08 -4.64
CA ASN A 9 -10.10 -1.02 -3.78
C ASN A 9 -10.08 0.30 -3.00
N GLY A 10 -9.73 0.22 -1.73
CA GLY A 10 -9.73 1.37 -0.82
C GLY A 10 -11.11 1.77 -0.27
N ALA A 11 -12.20 1.12 -0.71
CA ALA A 11 -13.51 1.30 -0.07
C ALA A 11 -13.49 0.74 1.36
N VAL A 12 -14.27 1.36 2.26
CA VAL A 12 -14.43 0.87 3.63
C VAL A 12 -15.87 0.42 3.82
N LEU A 13 -16.03 -0.83 4.23
CA LEU A 13 -17.32 -1.46 4.51
C LEU A 13 -17.57 -1.47 5.99
N ASN A 14 -18.80 -1.19 6.41
CA ASN A 14 -19.28 -1.46 7.75
C ASN A 14 -19.98 -2.83 7.73
N LEU A 15 -19.36 -3.82 8.33
CA LEU A 15 -19.90 -5.17 8.46
C LEU A 15 -20.07 -5.47 9.95
N ASP A 16 -21.32 -5.58 10.38
CA ASP A 16 -21.69 -5.86 11.77
C ASP A 16 -21.06 -4.90 12.80
N GLY A 17 -20.99 -3.62 12.45
CA GLY A 17 -20.40 -2.57 13.28
C GLY A 17 -18.87 -2.53 13.28
N GLN A 18 -18.23 -3.32 12.43
CA GLN A 18 -16.79 -3.29 12.24
C GLN A 18 -16.42 -2.71 10.88
N LEU A 19 -15.37 -1.91 10.84
CA LEU A 19 -14.87 -1.29 9.62
C LEU A 19 -13.83 -2.19 8.96
N TRP A 20 -14.04 -2.43 7.66
CA TRP A 20 -13.20 -3.28 6.84
C TRP A 20 -12.78 -2.56 5.56
N SER A 21 -11.48 -2.36 5.38
CA SER A 21 -10.94 -1.81 4.14
C SER A 21 -10.83 -2.90 3.07
N VAL A 22 -11.29 -2.61 1.88
CA VAL A 22 -11.16 -3.50 0.73
C VAL A 22 -9.76 -3.38 0.14
N ILE A 23 -8.95 -4.43 0.28
CA ILE A 23 -7.58 -4.49 -0.27
C ILE A 23 -7.63 -4.94 -1.73
N GLU A 24 -8.40 -5.99 -1.99
CA GLU A 24 -8.58 -6.57 -3.33
C GLU A 24 -10.05 -6.95 -3.51
N PHE A 25 -10.52 -6.86 -4.76
CA PHE A 25 -11.83 -7.36 -5.13
C PHE A 25 -11.81 -7.94 -6.54
N GLN A 26 -12.66 -8.93 -6.78
CA GLN A 26 -12.85 -9.54 -8.07
C GLN A 26 -14.33 -9.86 -8.30
N HIS A 27 -14.90 -9.30 -9.37
CA HIS A 27 -16.23 -9.69 -9.84
C HIS A 27 -16.13 -10.96 -10.67
N VAL A 28 -16.85 -12.01 -10.28
CA VAL A 28 -16.87 -13.29 -10.99
C VAL A 28 -18.26 -13.56 -11.52
N LYS A 29 -18.37 -13.75 -12.83
CA LYS A 29 -19.60 -14.18 -13.52
C LYS A 29 -19.37 -15.57 -14.06
N PRO A 30 -19.70 -16.63 -13.30
CA PRO A 30 -19.56 -17.99 -13.79
C PRO A 30 -20.55 -18.26 -14.93
N GLY A 31 -20.20 -19.17 -15.85
CA GLY A 31 -21.09 -19.57 -16.95
C GLY A 31 -22.36 -20.28 -16.47
N LYS A 32 -22.31 -20.88 -15.30
CA LYS A 32 -23.47 -21.48 -14.59
C LYS A 32 -23.43 -21.03 -13.13
N GLY A 33 -24.56 -20.55 -12.60
CA GLY A 33 -24.69 -20.06 -11.21
C GLY A 33 -24.78 -18.53 -11.11
N GLY A 34 -25.01 -18.02 -9.89
CA GLY A 34 -25.09 -16.60 -9.60
C GLY A 34 -23.72 -15.91 -9.64
N ALA A 35 -23.69 -14.67 -10.10
CA ALA A 35 -22.49 -13.84 -10.02
C ALA A 35 -22.14 -13.53 -8.54
N PHE A 36 -20.85 -13.42 -8.24
CA PHE A 36 -20.38 -13.13 -6.90
C PHE A 36 -19.16 -12.19 -6.94
N VAL A 37 -18.87 -11.57 -5.80
CA VAL A 37 -17.70 -10.70 -5.61
C VAL A 37 -16.81 -11.32 -4.53
N ARG A 38 -15.60 -11.68 -4.90
CA ARG A 38 -14.55 -12.06 -3.95
C ARG A 38 -13.87 -10.80 -3.47
N THR A 39 -13.68 -10.70 -2.16
CA THR A 39 -12.99 -9.57 -1.55
C THR A 39 -11.96 -10.05 -0.56
N LYS A 40 -10.84 -9.32 -0.50
CA LYS A 40 -9.88 -9.41 0.58
C LYS A 40 -10.04 -8.17 1.44
N LEU A 41 -10.39 -8.36 2.68
CA LEU A 41 -10.75 -7.30 3.61
C LEU A 41 -9.75 -7.22 4.75
N ARG A 42 -9.36 -6.01 5.13
CA ARG A 42 -8.54 -5.75 6.33
C ARG A 42 -9.39 -5.05 7.37
N ASN A 43 -9.46 -5.62 8.57
CA ASN A 43 -10.13 -4.99 9.70
C ASN A 43 -9.37 -3.74 10.14
N ALA A 44 -10.07 -2.62 10.26
CA ALA A 44 -9.45 -1.34 10.60
C ALA A 44 -8.81 -1.33 12.02
N ARG A 45 -9.38 -2.07 12.95
CA ARG A 45 -8.92 -2.10 14.34
C ARG A 45 -7.88 -3.19 14.59
N SER A 46 -8.18 -4.45 14.21
CA SER A 46 -7.30 -5.59 14.47
C SER A 46 -6.21 -5.80 13.42
N GLN A 47 -6.29 -5.08 12.29
CA GLN A 47 -5.42 -5.21 11.11
C GLN A 47 -5.40 -6.63 10.49
N LYS A 48 -6.25 -7.53 10.96
CA LYS A 48 -6.38 -8.87 10.40
C LYS A 48 -7.01 -8.82 9.02
N THR A 49 -6.46 -9.62 8.13
CA THR A 49 -6.97 -9.78 6.76
C THR A 49 -7.79 -11.05 6.66
N VAL A 50 -8.94 -10.95 5.99
CA VAL A 50 -9.82 -12.08 5.71
C VAL A 50 -10.31 -12.06 4.27
N ASP A 51 -10.53 -13.22 3.70
CA ASP A 51 -11.20 -13.35 2.41
C ASP A 51 -12.71 -13.52 2.66
N LYS A 52 -13.51 -12.71 1.98
CA LYS A 52 -14.97 -12.78 2.05
C LYS A 52 -15.58 -12.72 0.66
N THR A 53 -16.50 -13.63 0.41
CA THR A 53 -17.26 -13.69 -0.85
C THR A 53 -18.70 -13.24 -0.61
N PHE A 54 -19.17 -12.34 -1.44
CA PHE A 54 -20.53 -11.83 -1.41
C PHE A 54 -21.25 -12.23 -2.71
N ASN A 55 -22.54 -12.50 -2.63
CA ASN A 55 -23.35 -12.59 -3.85
C ASN A 55 -23.41 -11.21 -4.52
N ALA A 56 -23.36 -11.18 -5.85
CA ALA A 56 -23.49 -9.93 -6.59
C ALA A 56 -24.84 -9.27 -6.30
N GLY A 57 -24.83 -7.93 -6.14
CA GLY A 57 -26.03 -7.17 -5.82
C GLY A 57 -26.48 -7.23 -4.36
N THR A 58 -25.74 -7.92 -3.47
CA THR A 58 -26.02 -7.89 -2.03
C THR A 58 -25.85 -6.45 -1.51
N LYS A 59 -26.80 -6.01 -0.68
CA LYS A 59 -26.71 -4.71 0.00
C LYS A 59 -25.53 -4.69 0.96
N VAL A 60 -24.70 -3.65 0.87
CA VAL A 60 -23.59 -3.41 1.79
C VAL A 60 -23.63 -1.96 2.25
N GLU A 61 -23.16 -1.73 3.45
CA GLU A 61 -23.01 -0.39 4.01
C GLU A 61 -21.55 0.05 3.84
N PHE A 62 -21.34 1.20 3.17
CA PHE A 62 -20.04 1.84 3.08
C PHE A 62 -19.91 2.85 4.22
N ALA A 63 -18.75 2.81 4.91
CA ALA A 63 -18.41 3.87 5.85
C ALA A 63 -17.92 5.10 5.09
N THR A 64 -18.35 6.28 5.53
CA THR A 64 -17.81 7.54 5.02
C THR A 64 -16.41 7.73 5.55
N VAL A 65 -15.44 7.88 4.66
CA VAL A 65 -14.05 8.18 4.99
C VAL A 65 -13.64 9.51 4.38
N ASP A 66 -12.89 10.30 5.15
CA ASP A 66 -12.24 11.50 4.68
C ASP A 66 -10.82 11.12 4.24
N ARG A 67 -10.50 11.39 2.99
CA ARG A 67 -9.19 11.08 2.39
C ARG A 67 -8.45 12.38 2.15
N ARG A 68 -7.28 12.51 2.77
CA ARG A 68 -6.44 13.69 2.65
C ARG A 68 -4.98 13.32 2.44
N ASP A 69 -4.25 14.23 1.84
CA ASP A 69 -2.81 14.09 1.66
C ASP A 69 -2.06 14.66 2.86
N TYR A 70 -1.18 13.82 3.38
CA TYR A 70 -0.30 14.11 4.49
C TYR A 70 1.15 13.99 4.05
N GLN A 71 2.02 14.71 4.73
CA GLN A 71 3.46 14.57 4.60
C GLN A 71 4.00 13.69 5.73
N PHE A 72 4.78 12.67 5.39
CA PHE A 72 5.47 11.87 6.40
C PHE A 72 6.64 12.67 6.98
N LEU A 73 6.72 12.78 8.30
CA LEU A 73 7.79 13.51 8.96
C LEU A 73 8.88 12.58 9.48
N TYR A 74 8.55 11.65 10.37
CA TYR A 74 9.50 10.73 10.99
C TYR A 74 8.80 9.55 11.66
N ASN A 75 9.59 8.53 11.99
CA ASN A 75 9.17 7.42 12.83
C ASN A 75 9.80 7.62 14.22
N ASP A 76 8.99 7.64 15.28
CA ASP A 76 9.45 7.80 16.66
C ASP A 76 9.85 6.48 17.35
N GLY A 77 9.80 5.38 16.61
CA GLY A 77 10.07 4.03 17.09
C GLY A 77 8.80 3.20 17.39
N THR A 78 7.66 3.86 17.56
CA THR A 78 6.35 3.21 17.80
C THR A 78 5.36 3.62 16.72
N ASP A 79 5.28 4.89 16.43
CA ASP A 79 4.36 5.50 15.51
C ASP A 79 5.07 6.20 14.36
N PHE A 80 4.40 6.27 13.22
CA PHE A 80 4.78 7.10 12.10
C PHE A 80 4.05 8.42 12.20
N VAL A 81 4.78 9.51 12.28
CA VAL A 81 4.22 10.85 12.43
C VAL A 81 4.05 11.51 11.08
N PHE A 82 2.83 11.86 10.77
CA PHE A 82 2.43 12.57 9.55
C PHE A 82 1.96 13.98 9.88
N MET A 83 2.06 14.88 8.93
CA MET A 83 1.56 16.23 9.03
C MET A 83 0.51 16.48 7.95
N ASP A 84 -0.63 16.98 8.36
CA ASP A 84 -1.68 17.45 7.44
C ASP A 84 -1.15 18.65 6.64
N ASN A 85 -1.23 18.58 5.31
CA ASN A 85 -0.71 19.62 4.43
C ASN A 85 -1.50 20.94 4.50
N ASP A 86 -2.75 20.88 4.97
CA ASP A 86 -3.63 22.05 5.06
C ASP A 86 -3.59 22.69 6.44
N THR A 87 -3.65 21.88 7.50
CA THR A 87 -3.74 22.38 8.88
C THR A 87 -2.40 22.41 9.62
N TYR A 88 -1.38 21.72 9.08
CA TYR A 88 -0.06 21.51 9.71
C TYR A 88 -0.10 20.76 11.04
N GLU A 89 -1.24 20.16 11.37
CA GLU A 89 -1.35 19.32 12.54
C GLU A 89 -0.63 17.98 12.34
N GLN A 90 0.08 17.55 13.39
CA GLN A 90 0.78 16.27 13.39
C GLN A 90 -0.15 15.15 13.86
N LEU A 91 -0.12 14.05 13.14
CA LEU A 91 -0.91 12.86 13.40
C LEU A 91 0.00 11.65 13.57
N PRO A 92 0.15 11.10 14.78
CA PRO A 92 0.84 9.83 14.99
C PRO A 92 -0.06 8.67 14.53
N ILE A 93 0.48 7.80 13.68
CA ILE A 93 -0.22 6.62 13.17
C ILE A 93 0.56 5.37 13.57
N PRO A 94 -0.07 4.40 14.25
CA PRO A 94 0.59 3.17 14.66
C PRO A 94 1.21 2.42 13.47
N ALA A 95 2.36 1.80 13.69
CA ALA A 95 3.07 1.03 12.66
C ALA A 95 2.18 -0.08 12.05
N ALA A 96 1.28 -0.67 12.83
CA ALA A 96 0.32 -1.68 12.33
C ALA A 96 -0.64 -1.11 11.27
N THR A 97 -1.07 0.15 11.41
CA THR A 97 -1.95 0.82 10.45
C THR A 97 -1.18 1.20 9.17
N VAL A 98 0.06 1.65 9.29
CA VAL A 98 0.93 1.95 8.14
C VAL A 98 1.25 0.67 7.36
N GLY A 99 1.53 -0.42 8.06
CA GLY A 99 1.76 -1.74 7.46
C GLY A 99 2.94 -1.76 6.49
N ASP A 100 2.78 -2.47 5.37
CA ASP A 100 3.82 -2.63 4.35
C ASP A 100 4.21 -1.32 3.64
N SER A 101 3.37 -0.29 3.70
CA SER A 101 3.71 1.04 3.17
C SER A 101 4.96 1.64 3.81
N ALA A 102 5.27 1.26 5.05
CA ALA A 102 6.48 1.71 5.75
C ALA A 102 7.78 1.40 5.00
N LYS A 103 7.80 0.33 4.19
CA LYS A 103 8.97 -0.08 3.39
C LYS A 103 9.38 0.93 2.34
N TYR A 104 8.45 1.76 1.90
CA TYR A 104 8.66 2.72 0.80
C TYR A 104 8.40 4.16 1.20
N LEU A 105 8.23 4.42 2.48
CA LEU A 105 7.89 5.73 3.02
C LEU A 105 9.15 6.52 3.33
N LEU A 106 9.38 7.58 2.57
CA LEU A 106 10.48 8.52 2.78
C LEU A 106 10.05 9.72 3.63
N GLU A 107 10.98 10.26 4.40
CA GLU A 107 10.79 11.55 5.07
C GLU A 107 10.42 12.63 4.04
N ASN A 108 9.46 13.45 4.38
CA ASN A 108 8.86 14.46 3.52
C ASN A 108 8.09 13.92 2.30
N GLY A 109 7.95 12.60 2.19
CA GLY A 109 7.11 11.97 1.17
C GLY A 109 5.63 12.15 1.46
N THR A 110 4.82 12.18 0.40
CA THR A 110 3.36 12.31 0.50
C THR A 110 2.71 10.95 0.63
N ALA A 111 1.72 10.86 1.51
CA ALA A 111 0.83 9.71 1.64
C ALA A 111 -0.63 10.20 1.74
N THR A 112 -1.55 9.42 1.16
CA THR A 112 -2.98 9.67 1.33
C THR A 112 -3.49 8.84 2.50
N ILE A 113 -4.09 9.48 3.49
CA ILE A 113 -4.61 8.83 4.69
C ILE A 113 -6.13 8.88 4.67
N SER A 114 -6.75 7.71 4.86
CA SER A 114 -8.19 7.57 5.01
C SER A 114 -8.55 7.64 6.49
N MET A 115 -9.34 8.64 6.85
CA MET A 115 -9.80 8.90 8.21
C MET A 115 -11.28 8.59 8.36
N HIS A 116 -11.66 8.06 9.49
CA HIS A 116 -13.07 7.88 9.88
C HIS A 116 -13.20 8.26 11.36
N GLU A 117 -14.07 9.24 11.65
CA GLU A 117 -14.32 9.74 13.01
C GLU A 117 -13.04 10.06 13.80
N GLY A 118 -12.05 10.63 13.13
CA GLY A 118 -10.77 11.02 13.75
C GLY A 118 -9.72 9.92 13.87
N GLU A 119 -10.03 8.69 13.44
CA GLU A 119 -9.08 7.56 13.41
C GLU A 119 -8.55 7.31 12.00
N ALA A 120 -7.25 7.09 11.88
CA ALA A 120 -6.63 6.66 10.64
C ALA A 120 -6.92 5.18 10.39
N LEU A 121 -7.54 4.87 9.25
CA LEU A 121 -7.87 3.50 8.87
C LEU A 121 -6.83 2.89 7.95
N GLN A 122 -6.26 3.69 7.06
CA GLN A 122 -5.36 3.23 6.00
C GLN A 122 -4.42 4.35 5.57
N VAL A 123 -3.18 3.98 5.27
CA VAL A 123 -2.16 4.83 4.67
C VAL A 123 -1.86 4.29 3.27
N GLU A 124 -2.05 5.11 2.26
CA GLU A 124 -1.78 4.78 0.86
C GLU A 124 -0.66 5.65 0.33
N LEU A 125 0.35 5.02 -0.27
CA LEU A 125 1.42 5.73 -0.96
C LEU A 125 1.04 6.00 -2.42
N PRO A 126 1.70 6.96 -3.08
CA PRO A 126 1.66 7.07 -4.55
C PRO A 126 2.00 5.72 -5.20
N ALA A 127 1.49 5.47 -6.39
CA ALA A 127 1.69 4.19 -7.10
C ALA A 127 3.17 3.82 -7.27
N SER A 128 4.05 4.80 -7.28
CA SER A 128 5.50 4.60 -7.32
C SER A 128 6.22 5.68 -6.53
N VAL A 129 7.38 5.31 -6.01
CA VAL A 129 8.31 6.21 -5.30
C VAL A 129 9.71 6.11 -5.90
N VAL A 130 10.50 7.16 -5.70
CA VAL A 130 11.91 7.17 -6.10
C VAL A 130 12.75 6.94 -4.86
N LEU A 131 13.58 5.91 -4.90
CA LEU A 131 14.44 5.49 -3.80
C LEU A 131 15.89 5.35 -4.28
N GLU A 132 16.84 5.71 -3.42
CA GLU A 132 18.26 5.52 -3.68
C GLU A 132 18.71 4.14 -3.21
N ILE A 133 19.51 3.45 -4.02
CA ILE A 133 20.15 2.18 -3.63
C ILE A 133 21.32 2.47 -2.70
N THR A 134 21.21 2.01 -1.46
CA THR A 134 22.26 2.17 -0.46
C THR A 134 23.27 1.03 -0.47
N TYR A 135 22.85 -0.16 -0.91
CA TYR A 135 23.71 -1.34 -1.06
C TYR A 135 23.20 -2.27 -2.15
N THR A 136 24.13 -2.77 -2.96
CA THR A 136 23.91 -3.90 -3.87
C THR A 136 25.26 -4.53 -4.22
N GLU A 137 25.26 -5.84 -4.48
CA GLU A 137 26.45 -6.52 -4.95
C GLU A 137 26.76 -6.16 -6.40
N PRO A 138 28.05 -6.20 -6.81
CA PRO A 138 28.40 -6.06 -8.23
C PRO A 138 27.72 -7.17 -9.05
N GLY A 139 27.13 -6.78 -10.17
CA GLY A 139 26.57 -7.75 -11.13
C GLY A 139 27.68 -8.53 -11.82
N LEU A 140 27.97 -9.74 -11.38
CA LEU A 140 28.93 -10.61 -12.04
C LEU A 140 28.33 -11.19 -13.33
N GLN A 141 29.01 -10.95 -14.46
CA GLN A 141 28.70 -11.63 -15.72
C GLN A 141 29.06 -13.11 -15.59
N GLY A 142 28.08 -13.94 -15.32
CA GLY A 142 28.29 -15.40 -15.20
C GLY A 142 27.23 -16.13 -14.41
N ASP A 143 26.47 -15.44 -13.58
CA ASP A 143 25.37 -16.04 -12.83
C ASP A 143 24.12 -16.11 -13.69
N ARG A 144 24.09 -17.13 -14.58
CA ARG A 144 22.96 -17.40 -15.49
C ARG A 144 21.76 -18.04 -14.77
N SER A 145 21.83 -18.22 -13.46
CA SER A 145 20.81 -18.97 -12.71
C SER A 145 19.65 -18.10 -12.20
N SER A 146 19.83 -16.81 -12.07
CA SER A 146 18.76 -15.87 -11.71
C SER A 146 18.50 -14.92 -12.87
N ALA A 147 17.31 -14.88 -13.38
CA ALA A 147 16.78 -14.10 -14.52
C ALA A 147 17.35 -12.68 -14.79
N GLY A 148 18.66 -12.47 -14.63
CA GLY A 148 19.35 -11.22 -14.83
C GLY A 148 19.05 -10.13 -13.78
N THR A 149 18.60 -10.51 -12.59
CA THR A 149 18.33 -9.61 -11.46
C THR A 149 19.22 -9.91 -10.26
N LYS A 150 19.39 -8.94 -9.39
CA LYS A 150 20.07 -9.02 -8.10
C LYS A 150 19.32 -8.24 -7.04
N ALA A 151 19.54 -8.59 -5.77
CA ALA A 151 18.99 -7.86 -4.65
C ALA A 151 19.71 -6.51 -4.46
N ALA A 152 18.94 -5.48 -4.19
CA ALA A 152 19.43 -4.17 -3.81
C ALA A 152 18.67 -3.66 -2.57
N THR A 153 19.41 -3.11 -1.60
CA THR A 153 18.82 -2.44 -0.45
C THR A 153 18.68 -0.96 -0.78
N VAL A 154 17.50 -0.41 -0.56
CA VAL A 154 17.21 1.00 -0.75
C VAL A 154 17.26 1.78 0.58
N GLU A 155 17.28 3.10 0.50
CA GLU A 155 17.46 4.00 1.66
C GLU A 155 16.44 3.83 2.78
N THR A 156 15.27 3.26 2.51
CA THR A 156 14.28 2.89 3.52
C THR A 156 14.56 1.55 4.22
N GLY A 157 15.62 0.84 3.80
CA GLY A 157 15.97 -0.49 4.31
C GLY A 157 15.24 -1.65 3.62
N ALA A 158 14.34 -1.36 2.68
CA ALA A 158 13.65 -2.39 1.90
C ALA A 158 14.58 -3.02 0.85
N GLU A 159 14.31 -4.28 0.50
CA GLU A 159 15.00 -5.00 -0.57
C GLU A 159 14.16 -4.94 -1.85
N VAL A 160 14.81 -4.62 -2.98
CA VAL A 160 14.20 -4.56 -4.31
C VAL A 160 15.04 -5.39 -5.28
N GLN A 161 14.41 -6.19 -6.12
CA GLN A 161 15.08 -6.91 -7.19
C GLN A 161 15.32 -5.97 -8.37
N VAL A 162 16.59 -5.77 -8.74
CA VAL A 162 17.00 -4.84 -9.80
C VAL A 162 17.81 -5.56 -10.87
N PRO A 163 17.85 -5.04 -12.12
CA PRO A 163 18.75 -5.57 -13.15
C PRO A 163 20.22 -5.54 -12.72
N LEU A 164 21.04 -6.46 -13.24
CA LEU A 164 22.44 -6.62 -12.85
C LEU A 164 23.29 -5.36 -13.08
N PHE A 165 22.94 -4.52 -14.04
CA PHE A 165 23.66 -3.28 -14.38
C PHE A 165 23.40 -2.12 -13.40
N VAL A 166 22.43 -2.25 -12.49
CA VAL A 166 22.12 -1.19 -11.55
C VAL A 166 23.13 -1.20 -10.40
N GLU A 167 23.70 -0.04 -10.12
CA GLU A 167 24.78 0.13 -9.13
C GLU A 167 24.29 0.84 -7.87
N GLN A 168 25.07 0.71 -6.81
CA GLN A 168 24.88 1.47 -5.57
C GLN A 168 24.91 2.98 -5.86
N GLY A 169 24.07 3.76 -5.15
CA GLY A 169 23.91 5.20 -5.37
C GLY A 169 22.96 5.56 -6.52
N THR A 170 22.46 4.56 -7.27
CA THR A 170 21.48 4.80 -8.33
C THR A 170 20.10 5.09 -7.72
N ARG A 171 19.43 6.12 -8.22
CA ARG A 171 18.02 6.39 -7.91
C ARG A 171 17.13 5.57 -8.82
N ILE A 172 16.24 4.80 -8.22
CA ILE A 172 15.33 3.91 -8.93
C ILE A 172 13.88 4.24 -8.61
N LYS A 173 13.01 4.01 -9.57
CA LYS A 173 11.56 4.07 -9.40
C LYS A 173 11.04 2.68 -9.03
N VAL A 174 10.29 2.60 -7.93
CA VAL A 174 9.76 1.36 -7.37
C VAL A 174 8.24 1.44 -7.29
N ASP A 175 7.55 0.40 -7.72
CA ASP A 175 6.10 0.26 -7.53
C ASP A 175 5.83 -0.02 -6.04
N THR A 176 4.99 0.79 -5.43
CA THR A 176 4.71 0.69 -3.99
C THR A 176 3.75 -0.44 -3.62
N ARG A 177 3.10 -1.07 -4.60
CA ARG A 177 2.13 -2.15 -4.39
C ARG A 177 2.81 -3.50 -4.21
N ASP A 178 3.85 -3.77 -4.99
CA ASP A 178 4.54 -5.07 -5.04
C ASP A 178 6.06 -4.96 -4.85
N GLY A 179 6.61 -3.74 -4.78
CA GLY A 179 8.05 -3.50 -4.62
C GLY A 179 8.87 -3.74 -5.88
N SER A 180 8.24 -3.79 -7.05
CA SER A 180 8.94 -4.05 -8.31
C SER A 180 9.72 -2.83 -8.81
N TYR A 181 10.87 -3.10 -9.43
CA TYR A 181 11.68 -2.10 -10.10
C TYR A 181 10.99 -1.64 -11.40
N LEU A 182 10.80 -0.34 -11.56
CA LEU A 182 10.18 0.26 -12.74
C LEU A 182 11.19 0.93 -13.67
N GLY A 183 12.36 1.27 -13.20
CA GLY A 183 13.39 1.93 -13.99
C GLY A 183 14.36 2.78 -13.17
N ARG A 184 15.44 3.24 -13.81
CA ARG A 184 16.32 4.25 -13.23
C ARG A 184 15.72 5.63 -13.42
N VAL A 185 15.98 6.51 -12.47
CA VAL A 185 15.68 7.94 -12.60
C VAL A 185 16.97 8.64 -13.03
N THR A 186 16.95 9.21 -14.21
CA THR A 186 17.99 10.12 -14.72
C THR A 186 17.45 11.53 -14.61
N ASP A 187 18.20 12.40 -13.97
CA ASP A 187 17.91 13.84 -13.91
C ASP A 187 17.99 14.47 -15.28
#